data_514f9abf9233ccd6b91896ebbb29f4f6
#
_entry.id   514f9abf9233ccd6b91896ebbb29f4f6
#
_cell.length_a   1.000
_cell.length_b   1.000
_cell.length_c   1.000
_cell.angle_alpha   90.00
_cell.angle_beta   90.00
_cell.angle_gamma   90.00
#
_symmetry.space_group_name_H-M   'P 1'
#
loop_
_entity.id
_entity.type
_entity.pdbx_description
1 polymer ?
#
loop_
_entity_poly.entity_id
_entity_poly.type
_entity_poly.pdbx_seq_one_letter_code
_entity_poly.pdbx_strand_id
1 'polypeptide(L)'
;MNNTAWWIIIFILILLILAAGEIYRETHTFRVRKYKVKTKKNIGIQNCVKVIFLSDLHNCVYGNKNDKLYKAIQAEMPDMILIGGDMLVAKEGSSVQEALEFVKKLPHICQVYYTNGNHEQRMKENTDIYGDTYERYKAKLENCGVCFLENKAENIEKNGMKFSIYGLELDSSVNRKFKKADVTEKTVEEKIGKKGKDYSILMAHNPAYMDAYKKWGADLILSGHLHGGLVRCPGIGAVVTPQGFLFP
;
A
#
# COMPACT_ATOMS: atom_id res chain seq x y z
N MET A 1 14.03 39.65 30.36
CA MET A 1 14.04 38.21 30.07
C MET A 1 15.45 37.70 30.38
N ASN A 2 15.57 36.59 31.14
CA ASN A 2 16.87 36.03 31.53
C ASN A 2 17.58 35.43 30.30
N ASN A 3 18.90 35.53 30.24
CA ASN A 3 19.69 34.94 29.16
C ASN A 3 19.35 33.45 28.93
N THR A 4 19.06 32.73 30.00
CA THR A 4 18.60 31.33 29.94
C THR A 4 17.31 31.14 29.15
N ALA A 5 16.35 32.06 29.26
CA ALA A 5 15.08 32.01 28.52
C ALA A 5 15.32 32.18 27.01
N TRP A 6 16.26 33.04 26.60
CA TRP A 6 16.64 33.21 25.21
C TRP A 6 17.27 31.95 24.62
N TRP A 7 18.16 31.27 25.36
CA TRP A 7 18.75 30.00 24.92
C TRP A 7 17.73 28.89 24.76
N ILE A 8 16.74 28.79 25.67
CA ILE A 8 15.63 27.84 25.55
C ILE A 8 14.80 28.11 24.30
N ILE A 9 14.45 29.38 24.04
CA ILE A 9 13.70 29.77 22.85
C ILE A 9 14.47 29.40 21.57
N ILE A 10 15.75 29.75 21.50
CA ILE A 10 16.59 29.42 20.34
C ILE A 10 16.67 27.90 20.14
N PHE A 11 16.85 27.13 21.21
CA PHE A 11 16.86 25.67 21.15
C PHE A 11 15.56 25.09 20.60
N ILE A 12 14.40 25.58 21.09
CA ILE A 12 13.08 25.17 20.59
C ILE A 12 12.92 25.53 19.12
N LEU A 13 13.32 26.71 18.70
CA LEU A 13 13.24 27.14 17.28
C LEU A 13 14.10 26.24 16.37
N ILE A 14 15.31 25.86 16.82
CA ILE A 14 16.16 24.93 16.06
C ILE A 14 15.44 23.56 15.92
N LEU A 15 14.86 23.02 17.00
CA LEU A 15 14.13 21.76 16.96
C LEU A 15 12.92 21.84 16.00
N LEU A 16 12.18 22.93 16.02
CA LEU A 16 11.05 23.13 15.10
C LEU A 16 11.50 23.20 13.63
N ILE A 17 12.60 23.88 13.34
CA ILE A 17 13.18 23.95 11.98
C ILE A 17 13.62 22.58 11.52
N LEU A 18 14.32 21.81 12.38
CA LEU A 18 14.74 20.46 12.07
C LEU A 18 13.54 19.53 11.83
N ALA A 19 12.51 19.61 12.67
CA ALA A 19 11.29 18.86 12.50
C ALA A 19 10.56 19.21 11.19
N ALA A 20 10.44 20.51 10.86
CA ALA A 20 9.85 20.97 9.61
C ALA A 20 10.64 20.48 8.39
N GLY A 21 11.98 20.53 8.44
CA GLY A 21 12.85 20.01 7.40
C GLY A 21 12.68 18.50 7.20
N GLU A 22 12.56 17.73 8.28
CA GLU A 22 12.35 16.29 8.20
C GLU A 22 10.95 15.96 7.66
N ILE A 23 9.90 16.65 8.10
CA ILE A 23 8.54 16.52 7.56
C ILE A 23 8.54 16.81 6.06
N TYR A 24 9.17 17.91 5.63
CA TYR A 24 9.29 18.24 4.22
C TYR A 24 10.00 17.15 3.44
N ARG A 25 11.13 16.64 3.95
CA ARG A 25 11.88 15.55 3.33
C ARG A 25 11.03 14.28 3.19
N GLU A 26 10.34 13.87 4.25
CA GLU A 26 9.52 12.65 4.24
C GLU A 26 8.30 12.73 3.33
N THR A 27 7.71 13.91 3.20
CA THR A 27 6.55 14.12 2.31
C THR A 27 6.91 14.33 0.84
N HIS A 28 8.17 14.71 0.53
CA HIS A 28 8.60 15.03 -0.85
C HIS A 28 9.64 14.05 -1.42
N THR A 29 10.05 13.05 -0.65
CA THR A 29 10.99 12.02 -1.13
C THR A 29 10.48 10.62 -0.82
N PHE A 30 10.88 9.67 -1.65
CA PHE A 30 10.63 8.25 -1.38
C PHE A 30 11.96 7.50 -1.27
N ARG A 31 11.91 6.30 -0.71
CA ARG A 31 13.06 5.40 -0.61
C ARG A 31 12.69 4.01 -1.12
N VAL A 32 13.54 3.43 -1.95
CA VAL A 32 13.42 2.03 -2.34
C VAL A 32 13.95 1.16 -1.20
N ARG A 33 13.10 0.30 -0.66
CA ARG A 33 13.47 -0.71 0.35
C ARG A 33 13.50 -2.08 -0.30
N LYS A 34 14.57 -2.84 -0.07
CA LYS A 34 14.75 -4.18 -0.66
C LYS A 34 14.70 -5.24 0.42
N TYR A 35 13.85 -6.23 0.19
CA TYR A 35 13.69 -7.38 1.07
C TYR A 35 13.95 -8.66 0.28
N LYS A 36 14.57 -9.66 0.90
CA LYS A 36 14.73 -11.00 0.33
C LYS A 36 13.86 -11.96 1.10
N VAL A 37 12.89 -12.55 0.43
CA VAL A 37 12.03 -13.61 1.00
C VAL A 37 12.49 -14.93 0.42
N LYS A 38 12.84 -15.87 1.29
CA LYS A 38 13.20 -17.24 0.90
C LYS A 38 11.97 -18.12 1.07
N THR A 39 11.68 -18.95 0.09
CA THR A 39 10.60 -19.95 0.18
C THR A 39 11.15 -21.36 0.02
N LYS A 40 10.52 -22.30 0.73
CA LYS A 40 10.74 -23.76 0.53
C LYS A 40 9.82 -24.33 -0.54
N LYS A 41 8.83 -23.57 -1.00
CA LYS A 41 7.99 -23.93 -2.15
C LYS A 41 8.79 -23.70 -3.43
N ASN A 42 8.58 -24.55 -4.43
CA ASN A 42 9.35 -24.55 -5.68
C ASN A 42 10.85 -24.89 -5.48
N ILE A 43 11.15 -25.89 -4.62
CA ILE A 43 12.51 -26.40 -4.40
C ILE A 43 13.08 -26.92 -5.73
N GLY A 44 14.30 -26.48 -6.05
CA GLY A 44 14.99 -26.86 -7.31
C GLY A 44 15.04 -25.76 -8.36
N ILE A 45 14.27 -24.68 -8.20
CA ILE A 45 14.32 -23.52 -9.07
C ILE A 45 15.27 -22.48 -8.45
N GLN A 46 16.43 -22.25 -9.06
CA GLN A 46 17.39 -21.22 -8.62
C GLN A 46 17.00 -19.81 -9.08
N ASN A 47 15.77 -19.62 -9.54
CA ASN A 47 15.31 -18.36 -10.11
C ASN A 47 14.78 -17.43 -9.02
N CYS A 48 15.05 -16.15 -9.20
CA CYS A 48 14.51 -15.08 -8.38
C CYS A 48 13.37 -14.41 -9.14
N VAL A 49 12.29 -14.08 -8.45
CA VAL A 49 11.22 -13.23 -8.96
C VAL A 49 11.27 -11.90 -8.22
N LYS A 50 11.42 -10.81 -8.98
CA LYS A 50 11.50 -9.46 -8.45
C LYS A 50 10.13 -8.81 -8.47
N VAL A 51 9.62 -8.50 -7.29
CA VAL A 51 8.29 -7.89 -7.09
C VAL A 51 8.48 -6.48 -6.58
N ILE A 52 7.82 -5.51 -7.20
CA ILE A 52 7.63 -4.18 -6.63
C ILE A 52 6.28 -4.15 -5.92
N PHE A 53 6.26 -3.64 -4.69
CA PHE A 53 5.04 -3.36 -3.96
C PHE A 53 4.89 -1.85 -3.77
N LEU A 54 3.73 -1.31 -4.15
CA LEU A 54 3.34 0.08 -4.00
C LEU A 54 2.06 0.16 -3.18
N SER A 55 1.98 1.10 -2.24
CA SER A 55 0.77 1.38 -1.46
C SER A 55 0.81 2.82 -0.96
N ASP A 56 -0.36 3.37 -0.63
CA ASP A 56 -0.50 4.64 0.10
C ASP A 56 0.16 5.84 -0.59
N LEU A 57 0.03 5.94 -1.92
CA LEU A 57 0.54 7.08 -2.67
C LEU A 57 -0.25 8.37 -2.39
N HIS A 58 -1.58 8.25 -2.15
CA HIS A 58 -2.47 9.35 -1.80
C HIS A 58 -2.32 10.59 -2.69
N ASN A 59 -2.30 10.40 -4.01
CA ASN A 59 -2.06 11.45 -5.00
C ASN A 59 -0.72 12.20 -4.85
N CYS A 60 0.22 11.74 -4.02
CA CYS A 60 1.54 12.34 -3.94
C CYS A 60 2.27 12.26 -5.27
N VAL A 61 3.04 13.31 -5.58
CA VAL A 61 3.77 13.45 -6.84
C VAL A 61 5.25 13.61 -6.59
N TYR A 62 6.05 12.67 -7.11
CA TYR A 62 7.51 12.67 -7.02
C TYR A 62 8.14 13.04 -8.37
N GLY A 63 8.54 14.32 -8.49
CA GLY A 63 8.97 14.91 -9.76
C GLY A 63 7.79 15.33 -10.64
N ASN A 64 8.02 15.50 -11.93
CA ASN A 64 6.95 15.86 -12.86
C ASN A 64 6.08 14.62 -13.17
N LYS A 65 4.78 14.65 -12.81
CA LYS A 65 3.82 13.54 -13.06
C LYS A 65 4.37 12.16 -12.62
N ASN A 66 5.03 12.11 -11.47
CA ASN A 66 5.66 10.91 -10.89
C ASN A 66 6.79 10.30 -11.74
N ASP A 67 7.48 11.09 -12.55
CA ASP A 67 8.57 10.60 -13.39
C ASP A 67 9.75 10.02 -12.60
N LYS A 68 10.06 10.60 -11.44
CA LYS A 68 11.12 10.08 -10.55
C LYS A 68 10.77 8.71 -10.00
N LEU A 69 9.52 8.52 -9.55
CA LEU A 69 9.05 7.25 -9.04
C LEU A 69 8.99 6.20 -10.15
N TYR A 70 8.45 6.56 -11.33
CA TYR A 70 8.40 5.68 -12.49
C TYR A 70 9.80 5.19 -12.90
N LYS A 71 10.78 6.09 -13.03
CA LYS A 71 12.17 5.73 -13.37
C LYS A 71 12.81 4.84 -12.33
N ALA A 72 12.53 5.07 -11.04
CA ALA A 72 13.05 4.22 -9.96
C ALA A 72 12.47 2.80 -10.04
N ILE A 73 11.18 2.65 -10.35
CA ILE A 73 10.55 1.34 -10.55
C ILE A 73 11.14 0.65 -11.78
N GLN A 74 11.26 1.36 -12.90
CA GLN A 74 11.83 0.83 -14.15
C GLN A 74 13.27 0.36 -13.95
N ALA A 75 14.09 1.11 -13.22
CA ALA A 75 15.48 0.76 -12.92
C ALA A 75 15.63 -0.53 -12.11
N GLU A 76 14.63 -0.90 -11.31
CA GLU A 76 14.62 -2.17 -10.60
C GLU A 76 14.32 -3.37 -11.51
N MET A 77 13.82 -3.18 -12.72
CA MET A 77 13.46 -4.25 -13.68
C MET A 77 12.58 -5.34 -13.02
N PRO A 78 11.41 -4.99 -12.50
CA PRO A 78 10.55 -5.95 -11.81
C PRO A 78 9.92 -6.95 -12.77
N ASP A 79 9.65 -8.17 -12.28
CA ASP A 79 8.88 -9.18 -12.97
C ASP A 79 7.37 -8.94 -12.86
N MET A 80 6.94 -8.29 -11.78
CA MET A 80 5.57 -7.85 -11.54
C MET A 80 5.50 -6.67 -10.58
N ILE A 81 4.41 -5.91 -10.66
CA ILE A 81 4.09 -4.81 -9.74
C ILE A 81 2.78 -5.15 -9.04
N LEU A 82 2.80 -5.07 -7.70
CA LEU A 82 1.65 -5.26 -6.83
C LEU A 82 1.28 -3.93 -6.19
N ILE A 83 0.03 -3.49 -6.36
CA ILE A 83 -0.49 -2.26 -5.76
C ILE A 83 -1.45 -2.64 -4.64
N GLY A 84 -1.10 -2.25 -3.41
CA GLY A 84 -1.83 -2.56 -2.18
C GLY A 84 -2.87 -1.51 -1.79
N GLY A 85 -3.31 -0.65 -2.73
CA GLY A 85 -4.37 0.34 -2.50
C GLY A 85 -3.90 1.70 -2.01
N ASP A 86 -4.87 2.59 -1.80
CA ASP A 86 -4.72 3.98 -1.37
C ASP A 86 -3.76 4.79 -2.29
N MET A 87 -3.86 4.54 -3.60
CA MET A 87 -3.14 5.33 -4.59
C MET A 87 -3.74 6.72 -4.75
N LEU A 88 -5.04 6.85 -4.54
CA LEU A 88 -5.83 8.07 -4.58
C LEU A 88 -6.34 8.49 -3.19
N VAL A 89 -6.96 9.67 -3.10
CA VAL A 89 -7.61 10.18 -1.88
C VAL A 89 -9.11 10.32 -2.10
N ALA A 90 -9.91 9.60 -1.32
CA ALA A 90 -11.36 9.74 -1.29
C ALA A 90 -11.76 10.93 -0.41
N LYS A 91 -11.71 12.13 -0.99
CA LYS A 91 -12.20 13.38 -0.41
C LYS A 91 -13.05 14.09 -1.47
N GLU A 92 -14.17 14.64 -1.08
CA GLU A 92 -15.04 15.39 -1.97
C GLU A 92 -14.26 16.51 -2.70
N GLY A 93 -14.41 16.60 -4.01
CA GLY A 93 -13.67 17.53 -4.86
C GLY A 93 -12.20 17.17 -5.14
N SER A 94 -11.68 16.08 -4.59
CA SER A 94 -10.31 15.65 -4.89
C SER A 94 -10.24 15.00 -6.27
N SER A 95 -9.19 15.35 -7.02
CA SER A 95 -8.86 14.71 -8.30
C SER A 95 -8.30 13.31 -8.08
N VAL A 96 -8.62 12.39 -8.97
CA VAL A 96 -7.98 11.06 -9.06
C VAL A 96 -6.95 11.01 -10.20
N GLN A 97 -6.75 12.16 -10.86
CA GLN A 97 -5.97 12.24 -12.10
C GLN A 97 -4.50 11.94 -11.89
N GLU A 98 -3.91 12.37 -10.78
CA GLU A 98 -2.50 12.14 -10.44
C GLU A 98 -2.21 10.64 -10.30
N ALA A 99 -3.05 9.93 -9.55
CA ALA A 99 -2.95 8.48 -9.39
C ALA A 99 -3.18 7.77 -10.73
N LEU A 100 -4.24 8.16 -11.47
CA LEU A 100 -4.56 7.59 -12.78
C LEU A 100 -3.39 7.74 -13.77
N GLU A 101 -2.85 8.96 -13.93
CA GLU A 101 -1.76 9.26 -14.86
C GLU A 101 -0.46 8.53 -14.52
N PHE A 102 -0.24 8.23 -13.26
CA PHE A 102 0.90 7.45 -12.82
C PHE A 102 0.68 5.96 -13.06
N VAL A 103 -0.42 5.40 -12.54
CA VAL A 103 -0.65 3.95 -12.54
C VAL A 103 -0.81 3.42 -13.97
N LYS A 104 -1.47 4.15 -14.87
CA LYS A 104 -1.64 3.74 -16.28
C LYS A 104 -0.34 3.54 -17.04
N LYS A 105 0.79 4.07 -16.57
CA LYS A 105 2.11 3.89 -17.19
C LYS A 105 2.80 2.61 -16.75
N LEU A 106 2.44 2.07 -15.58
CA LEU A 106 3.14 0.93 -14.98
C LEU A 106 3.06 -0.36 -15.81
N PRO A 107 1.95 -0.66 -16.53
CA PRO A 107 1.88 -1.83 -17.42
C PRO A 107 2.91 -1.81 -18.58
N HIS A 108 3.49 -0.66 -18.91
CA HIS A 108 4.61 -0.60 -19.87
C HIS A 108 5.92 -1.18 -19.33
N ILE A 109 6.02 -1.38 -17.99
CA ILE A 109 7.19 -1.99 -17.36
C ILE A 109 6.98 -3.50 -17.26
N CYS A 110 5.90 -3.94 -16.61
CA CYS A 110 5.52 -5.35 -16.45
C CYS A 110 4.05 -5.45 -16.01
N GLN A 111 3.55 -6.69 -15.81
CA GLN A 111 2.19 -6.93 -15.34
C GLN A 111 1.94 -6.27 -13.97
N VAL A 112 0.78 -5.61 -13.85
CA VAL A 112 0.35 -4.89 -12.64
C VAL A 112 -0.90 -5.55 -12.08
N TYR A 113 -0.88 -5.86 -10.78
CA TYR A 113 -2.03 -6.33 -10.01
C TYR A 113 -2.38 -5.28 -8.96
N TYR A 114 -3.67 -4.98 -8.83
CA TYR A 114 -4.17 -3.91 -7.98
C TYR A 114 -5.23 -4.44 -7.01
N THR A 115 -5.05 -4.17 -5.73
CA THR A 115 -6.08 -4.37 -4.70
C THR A 115 -6.45 -3.02 -4.11
N ASN A 116 -7.74 -2.79 -3.83
CA ASN A 116 -8.21 -1.53 -3.28
C ASN A 116 -7.76 -1.33 -1.83
N GLY A 117 -7.44 -0.07 -1.51
CA GLY A 117 -7.34 0.39 -0.14
C GLY A 117 -8.67 0.98 0.35
N ASN A 118 -8.64 1.57 1.53
CA ASN A 118 -9.86 2.15 2.12
C ASN A 118 -10.34 3.42 1.39
N HIS A 119 -9.49 4.10 0.66
CA HIS A 119 -9.89 5.26 -0.14
C HIS A 119 -10.62 4.83 -1.40
N GLU A 120 -10.10 3.89 -2.17
CA GLU A 120 -10.79 3.31 -3.33
C GLU A 120 -12.13 2.71 -2.92
N GLN A 121 -12.15 1.93 -1.84
CA GLN A 121 -13.36 1.30 -1.33
C GLN A 121 -14.40 2.33 -0.89
N ARG A 122 -13.99 3.41 -0.23
CA ARG A 122 -14.90 4.50 0.14
C ARG A 122 -15.56 5.13 -1.07
N MET A 123 -14.80 5.38 -2.16
CA MET A 123 -15.37 5.92 -3.39
C MET A 123 -16.36 4.96 -4.04
N LYS A 124 -16.02 3.66 -4.05
CA LYS A 124 -16.86 2.58 -4.59
C LYS A 124 -18.18 2.42 -3.84
N GLU A 125 -18.17 2.55 -2.51
CA GLU A 125 -19.34 2.34 -1.67
C GLU A 125 -20.23 3.58 -1.53
N ASN A 126 -19.70 4.80 -1.68
CA ASN A 126 -20.44 6.06 -1.47
C ASN A 126 -20.65 6.80 -2.79
N THR A 127 -21.38 6.17 -3.69
CA THR A 127 -21.66 6.72 -5.03
C THR A 127 -22.52 7.99 -5.02
N ASP A 128 -23.25 8.26 -3.96
CA ASP A 128 -23.98 9.51 -3.71
C ASP A 128 -23.03 10.72 -3.57
N ILE A 129 -21.80 10.51 -3.04
CA ILE A 129 -20.80 11.56 -2.87
C ILE A 129 -19.85 11.61 -4.08
N TYR A 130 -19.42 10.45 -4.56
CA TYR A 130 -18.33 10.35 -5.56
C TYR A 130 -18.81 10.01 -6.98
N GLY A 131 -20.12 9.78 -7.15
CA GLY A 131 -20.68 9.36 -8.44
C GLY A 131 -20.07 8.05 -8.91
N ASP A 132 -19.75 7.99 -10.20
CA ASP A 132 -19.10 6.88 -10.87
C ASP A 132 -17.57 7.04 -10.97
N THR A 133 -16.98 7.90 -10.14
CA THR A 133 -15.53 8.25 -10.23
C THR A 133 -14.65 7.02 -10.07
N TYR A 134 -14.97 6.13 -9.12
CA TYR A 134 -14.23 4.89 -8.92
C TYR A 134 -14.31 3.97 -10.14
N GLU A 135 -15.51 3.73 -10.66
CA GLU A 135 -15.73 2.85 -11.80
C GLU A 135 -15.00 3.37 -13.05
N ARG A 136 -15.03 4.67 -13.29
CA ARG A 136 -14.27 5.30 -14.38
C ARG A 136 -12.76 5.20 -14.19
N TYR A 137 -12.27 5.38 -12.97
CA TYR A 137 -10.86 5.21 -12.63
C TYR A 137 -10.41 3.78 -12.92
N LYS A 138 -11.13 2.80 -12.38
CA LYS A 138 -10.86 1.38 -12.57
C LYS A 138 -10.89 0.98 -14.05
N ALA A 139 -11.98 1.30 -14.76
CA ALA A 139 -12.13 0.96 -16.19
C ALA A 139 -10.98 1.51 -17.04
N LYS A 140 -10.52 2.75 -16.79
CA LYS A 140 -9.38 3.32 -17.50
C LYS A 140 -8.07 2.56 -17.23
N LEU A 141 -7.86 2.09 -16.00
CA LEU A 141 -6.67 1.33 -15.64
C LEU A 141 -6.71 -0.10 -16.20
N GLU A 142 -7.87 -0.77 -16.16
CA GLU A 142 -8.08 -2.09 -16.77
C GLU A 142 -7.82 -2.05 -18.27
N ASN A 143 -8.31 -1.01 -18.95
CA ASN A 143 -8.04 -0.79 -20.38
C ASN A 143 -6.54 -0.57 -20.70
N CYS A 144 -5.74 -0.20 -19.70
CA CYS A 144 -4.28 -0.08 -19.83
C CYS A 144 -3.52 -1.37 -19.41
N GLY A 145 -4.24 -2.44 -19.01
CA GLY A 145 -3.63 -3.71 -18.63
C GLY A 145 -3.39 -3.91 -17.14
N VAL A 146 -3.97 -3.08 -16.27
CA VAL A 146 -3.97 -3.32 -14.82
C VAL A 146 -5.02 -4.37 -14.47
N CYS A 147 -4.63 -5.40 -13.72
CA CYS A 147 -5.53 -6.44 -13.22
C CYS A 147 -6.01 -6.11 -11.81
N PHE A 148 -7.30 -5.82 -11.63
CA PHE A 148 -7.89 -5.58 -10.32
C PHE A 148 -8.28 -6.89 -9.63
N LEU A 149 -7.82 -7.04 -8.38
CA LEU A 149 -8.10 -8.19 -7.53
C LEU A 149 -9.03 -7.78 -6.38
N GLU A 150 -10.31 -7.62 -6.70
CA GLU A 150 -11.37 -7.30 -5.74
C GLU A 150 -11.99 -8.59 -5.22
N ASN A 151 -11.53 -9.08 -4.08
CA ASN A 151 -11.87 -10.41 -3.53
C ASN A 151 -11.70 -11.52 -4.57
N LYS A 152 -10.59 -11.47 -5.31
CA LYS A 152 -10.24 -12.42 -6.37
C LYS A 152 -8.81 -12.90 -6.21
N ALA A 153 -8.52 -14.02 -6.85
CA ALA A 153 -7.18 -14.55 -6.98
C ALA A 153 -6.79 -14.67 -8.45
N GLU A 154 -5.50 -14.43 -8.73
CA GLU A 154 -4.88 -14.68 -10.02
C GLU A 154 -3.74 -15.67 -9.86
N ASN A 155 -3.75 -16.72 -10.69
CA ASN A 155 -2.69 -17.73 -10.69
C ASN A 155 -1.74 -17.45 -11.85
N ILE A 156 -0.48 -17.28 -11.54
CA ILE A 156 0.55 -16.93 -12.51
C ILE A 156 1.75 -17.85 -12.41
N GLU A 157 2.48 -17.95 -13.50
CA GLU A 157 3.80 -18.55 -13.53
C GLU A 157 4.83 -17.52 -14.00
N LYS A 158 5.90 -17.34 -13.23
CA LYS A 158 6.97 -16.41 -13.56
C LYS A 158 8.32 -17.04 -13.23
N ASN A 159 9.22 -17.05 -14.20
CA ASN A 159 10.55 -17.66 -14.06
C ASN A 159 10.50 -19.11 -13.56
N GLY A 160 9.48 -19.88 -13.96
CA GLY A 160 9.24 -21.27 -13.52
C GLY A 160 8.65 -21.40 -12.11
N MET A 161 8.36 -20.30 -11.42
CA MET A 161 7.70 -20.31 -10.11
C MET A 161 6.21 -20.02 -10.25
N LYS A 162 5.37 -20.83 -9.59
CA LYS A 162 3.92 -20.65 -9.54
C LYS A 162 3.51 -19.84 -8.31
N PHE A 163 2.66 -18.86 -8.54
CA PHE A 163 2.11 -17.95 -7.54
C PHE A 163 0.59 -17.91 -7.63
N SER A 164 -0.05 -17.79 -6.48
CA SER A 164 -1.44 -17.37 -6.38
C SER A 164 -1.46 -16.01 -5.68
N ILE A 165 -1.85 -14.95 -6.41
CA ILE A 165 -1.94 -13.58 -5.88
C ILE A 165 -3.39 -13.33 -5.53
N TYR A 166 -3.65 -13.01 -4.27
CA TYR A 166 -4.98 -12.75 -3.72
C TYR A 166 -5.11 -11.28 -3.37
N GLY A 167 -6.18 -10.64 -3.80
CA GLY A 167 -6.58 -9.31 -3.34
C GLY A 167 -7.77 -9.41 -2.39
N LEU A 168 -7.60 -8.99 -1.14
CA LEU A 168 -8.63 -9.02 -0.12
C LEU A 168 -9.18 -7.63 0.16
N GLU A 169 -10.47 -7.45 -0.04
CA GLU A 169 -11.24 -6.28 0.39
C GLU A 169 -12.13 -6.67 1.58
N LEU A 170 -11.90 -6.02 2.70
CA LEU A 170 -12.81 -6.08 3.85
C LEU A 170 -13.80 -4.92 3.76
N ASP A 171 -14.98 -5.09 4.37
CA ASP A 171 -16.01 -4.04 4.36
C ASP A 171 -15.49 -2.75 5.04
N SER A 172 -15.93 -1.58 4.58
CA SER A 172 -15.43 -0.28 5.10
C SER A 172 -15.61 -0.12 6.61
N SER A 173 -16.55 -0.87 7.21
CA SER A 173 -16.76 -0.90 8.66
C SER A 173 -15.54 -1.31 9.48
N VAL A 174 -14.60 -2.09 8.87
CA VAL A 174 -13.36 -2.53 9.54
C VAL A 174 -12.33 -1.40 9.71
N ASN A 175 -12.48 -0.30 8.96
CA ASN A 175 -11.56 0.84 9.01
C ASN A 175 -12.01 1.94 9.98
N ARG A 176 -13.03 1.69 10.82
CA ARG A 176 -13.49 2.65 11.83
C ARG A 176 -12.41 2.89 12.89
N LYS A 177 -12.16 4.16 13.19
CA LYS A 177 -11.21 4.57 14.24
C LYS A 177 -11.63 3.99 15.60
N PHE A 178 -10.66 3.59 16.39
CA PHE A 178 -10.82 3.10 17.77
C PHE A 178 -11.73 1.87 17.94
N LYS A 179 -12.13 1.21 16.85
CA LYS A 179 -12.94 -0.01 16.91
C LYS A 179 -12.32 -1.06 16.00
N LYS A 180 -11.87 -2.16 16.59
CA LYS A 180 -11.40 -3.34 15.85
C LYS A 180 -12.62 -4.21 15.53
N ALA A 181 -12.82 -4.52 14.25
CA ALA A 181 -13.86 -5.48 13.83
C ALA A 181 -13.37 -6.91 14.14
N ASP A 182 -14.31 -7.83 14.26
CA ASP A 182 -14.00 -9.25 14.38
C ASP A 182 -13.79 -9.86 12.99
N VAL A 183 -12.53 -9.84 12.55
CA VAL A 183 -12.11 -10.48 11.29
C VAL A 183 -11.36 -11.75 11.64
N THR A 184 -11.88 -12.87 11.15
CA THR A 184 -11.35 -14.21 11.39
C THR A 184 -10.80 -14.83 10.11
N GLU A 185 -10.11 -15.97 10.22
CA GLU A 185 -9.74 -16.80 9.07
C GLU A 185 -10.94 -17.12 8.18
N LYS A 186 -12.10 -17.44 8.80
CA LYS A 186 -13.33 -17.75 8.08
C LYS A 186 -13.81 -16.54 7.26
N THR A 187 -13.72 -15.32 7.79
CA THR A 187 -14.02 -14.10 7.06
C THR A 187 -13.16 -13.95 5.81
N VAL A 188 -11.87 -14.27 5.91
CA VAL A 188 -10.95 -14.23 4.77
C VAL A 188 -11.32 -15.30 3.74
N GLU A 189 -11.59 -16.54 4.20
CA GLU A 189 -11.96 -17.65 3.34
C GLU A 189 -13.30 -17.40 2.61
N GLU A 190 -14.28 -16.79 3.25
CA GLU A 190 -15.56 -16.42 2.64
C GLU A 190 -15.38 -15.40 1.50
N LYS A 191 -14.41 -14.50 1.61
CA LYS A 191 -14.17 -13.46 0.60
C LYS A 191 -13.28 -13.91 -0.58
N ILE A 192 -12.23 -14.66 -0.31
CA ILE A 192 -11.23 -15.01 -1.34
C ILE A 192 -11.03 -16.52 -1.52
N GLY A 193 -11.85 -17.33 -0.85
CA GLY A 193 -11.76 -18.79 -0.92
C GLY A 193 -10.61 -19.37 -0.11
N LYS A 194 -10.46 -20.71 -0.20
CA LYS A 194 -9.34 -21.42 0.43
C LYS A 194 -8.04 -21.15 -0.31
N LYS A 195 -6.96 -21.11 0.46
CA LYS A 195 -5.61 -20.99 -0.08
C LYS A 195 -5.27 -22.18 -0.99
N GLY A 196 -4.74 -21.89 -2.17
CA GLY A 196 -4.20 -22.86 -3.10
C GLY A 196 -2.88 -23.50 -2.63
N LYS A 197 -2.34 -24.43 -3.43
CA LYS A 197 -1.07 -25.12 -3.14
C LYS A 197 0.18 -24.27 -3.47
N ASP A 198 0.06 -23.37 -4.43
CA ASP A 198 1.15 -22.54 -4.92
C ASP A 198 1.61 -21.51 -3.86
N TYR A 199 2.71 -20.81 -4.13
CA TYR A 199 3.16 -19.74 -3.26
C TYR A 199 2.13 -18.61 -3.25
N SER A 200 1.49 -18.40 -2.10
CA SER A 200 0.40 -17.44 -1.97
C SER A 200 0.90 -16.09 -1.50
N ILE A 201 0.60 -15.05 -2.29
CA ILE A 201 0.79 -13.64 -1.92
C ILE A 201 -0.58 -13.06 -1.64
N LEU A 202 -0.81 -12.62 -0.41
CA LEU A 202 -2.03 -11.95 0.00
C LEU A 202 -1.79 -10.44 0.05
N MET A 203 -2.48 -9.69 -0.79
CA MET A 203 -2.57 -8.24 -0.70
C MET A 203 -3.81 -7.89 0.13
N ALA A 204 -3.60 -7.39 1.34
CA ALA A 204 -4.65 -6.98 2.27
C ALA A 204 -4.27 -5.62 2.86
N HIS A 205 -4.95 -4.57 2.43
CA HIS A 205 -4.53 -3.19 2.71
C HIS A 205 -4.35 -2.91 4.20
N ASN A 206 -5.30 -3.33 5.07
CA ASN A 206 -5.27 -3.05 6.50
C ASN A 206 -4.54 -4.17 7.29
N PRO A 207 -3.38 -3.91 7.92
CA PRO A 207 -2.62 -4.90 8.67
C PRO A 207 -3.20 -5.23 10.06
N ALA A 208 -4.24 -4.53 10.53
CA ALA A 208 -4.83 -4.77 11.85
C ALA A 208 -5.35 -6.20 12.06
N TYR A 209 -5.57 -6.93 10.98
CA TYR A 209 -6.11 -8.29 10.98
C TYR A 209 -5.07 -9.36 10.59
N MET A 210 -3.80 -9.07 10.81
CA MET A 210 -2.67 -9.94 10.43
C MET A 210 -2.81 -11.37 10.97
N ASP A 211 -3.41 -11.54 12.16
CA ASP A 211 -3.62 -12.88 12.74
C ASP A 211 -4.61 -13.73 11.94
N ALA A 212 -5.68 -13.11 11.40
CA ALA A 212 -6.62 -13.78 10.50
C ALA A 212 -5.93 -14.18 9.19
N TYR A 213 -5.12 -13.29 8.63
CA TYR A 213 -4.37 -13.54 7.40
C TYR A 213 -3.35 -14.67 7.55
N LYS A 214 -2.64 -14.72 8.69
CA LYS A 214 -1.70 -15.80 9.02
C LYS A 214 -2.42 -17.14 9.20
N LYS A 215 -3.57 -17.16 9.90
CA LYS A 215 -4.39 -18.36 10.09
C LYS A 215 -4.93 -18.90 8.77
N TRP A 216 -5.36 -18.01 7.86
CA TRP A 216 -5.74 -18.39 6.50
C TRP A 216 -4.57 -19.04 5.72
N GLY A 217 -3.33 -18.74 6.10
CA GLY A 217 -2.15 -19.46 5.66
C GLY A 217 -1.39 -18.81 4.51
N ALA A 218 -1.49 -17.50 4.29
CA ALA A 218 -0.69 -16.80 3.29
C ALA A 218 0.81 -17.01 3.50
N ASP A 219 1.56 -17.27 2.41
CA ASP A 219 3.01 -17.40 2.46
C ASP A 219 3.72 -16.05 2.56
N LEU A 220 3.13 -15.02 1.95
CA LEU A 220 3.55 -13.62 2.04
C LEU A 220 2.31 -12.73 2.15
N ILE A 221 2.32 -11.80 3.09
CA ILE A 221 1.27 -10.80 3.27
C ILE A 221 1.87 -9.43 2.98
N LEU A 222 1.20 -8.66 2.12
CA LEU A 222 1.57 -7.30 1.78
C LEU A 222 0.44 -6.36 2.18
N SER A 223 0.76 -5.35 3.00
CA SER A 223 -0.20 -4.41 3.55
C SER A 223 0.34 -2.98 3.48
N GLY A 224 -0.57 -2.01 3.43
CA GLY A 224 -0.33 -0.57 3.51
C GLY A 224 -0.97 0.05 4.76
N HIS A 225 -1.72 1.16 4.58
CA HIS A 225 -2.61 1.79 5.55
C HIS A 225 -1.96 2.51 6.74
N LEU A 226 -0.85 2.03 7.26
CA LEU A 226 -0.24 2.60 8.47
C LEU A 226 0.77 3.70 8.17
N HIS A 227 1.18 3.91 6.93
CA HIS A 227 2.15 4.93 6.47
C HIS A 227 3.49 4.90 7.23
N GLY A 228 3.80 3.80 7.91
CA GLY A 228 4.92 3.72 8.85
C GLY A 228 4.69 4.49 10.16
N GLY A 229 3.46 4.94 10.42
CA GLY A 229 3.02 5.73 11.58
C GLY A 229 2.89 7.23 11.28
N LEU A 230 1.94 7.91 11.96
CA LEU A 230 1.78 9.38 11.90
C LEU A 230 2.96 10.10 12.57
N VAL A 231 3.47 9.53 13.65
CA VAL A 231 4.66 10.00 14.35
C VAL A 231 5.63 8.85 14.41
N ARG A 232 6.83 9.07 13.89
CA ARG A 232 7.90 8.08 13.86
C ARG A 232 9.14 8.63 14.52
N CYS A 233 9.65 7.91 15.53
CA CYS A 233 10.92 8.24 16.16
C CYS A 233 12.06 7.42 15.54
N PRO A 234 13.20 8.05 15.20
CA PRO A 234 14.39 7.34 14.76
C PRO A 234 14.81 6.26 15.77
N GLY A 235 15.03 5.03 15.29
CA GLY A 235 15.43 3.90 16.15
C GLY A 235 14.31 3.20 16.92
N ILE A 236 13.16 3.84 17.13
CA ILE A 236 12.01 3.26 17.83
C ILE A 236 10.93 2.77 16.85
N GLY A 237 10.76 3.48 15.74
CA GLY A 237 9.71 3.18 14.76
C GLY A 237 8.47 4.05 14.92
N ALA A 238 7.30 3.53 14.55
CA ALA A 238 6.03 4.24 14.67
C ALA A 238 5.62 4.38 16.14
N VAL A 239 5.25 5.60 16.54
CA VAL A 239 4.72 5.89 17.88
C VAL A 239 3.20 5.93 17.87
N VAL A 240 2.62 6.50 16.81
CA VAL A 240 1.16 6.62 16.64
C VAL A 240 0.78 6.21 15.23
N THR A 241 -0.25 5.36 15.09
CA THR A 241 -0.82 5.00 13.78
C THR A 241 -1.88 6.00 13.33
N PRO A 242 -2.25 6.02 12.02
CA PRO A 242 -3.39 6.79 11.53
C PRO A 242 -4.72 6.45 12.23
N GLN A 243 -4.83 5.24 12.77
CA GLN A 243 -6.01 4.78 13.52
C GLN A 243 -5.99 5.21 15.00
N GLY A 244 -4.91 5.85 15.48
CA GLY A 244 -4.76 6.31 16.86
C GLY A 244 -4.21 5.26 17.83
N PHE A 245 -3.71 4.12 17.36
CA PHE A 245 -3.04 3.14 18.21
C PHE A 245 -1.58 3.57 18.48
N LEU A 246 -1.14 3.35 19.72
CA LEU A 246 0.22 3.63 20.16
C LEU A 246 1.09 2.37 20.00
N PHE A 247 2.34 2.57 19.55
CA PHE A 247 3.36 1.51 19.44
C PHE A 247 2.85 0.23 18.76
N PRO A 248 2.38 0.33 17.50
CA PRO A 248 1.80 -0.80 16.76
C PRO A 248 2.84 -1.88 16.44
#